data_7acec973f4d03b569c4553b2af37e43c
#
_entry.id   7acec973f4d03b569c4553b2af37e43c
#
_cell.length_a   1.000
_cell.length_b   1.000
_cell.length_c   1.000
_cell.angle_alpha   90.00
_cell.angle_beta   90.00
_cell.angle_gamma   90.00
#
_symmetry.space_group_name_H-M   'P 1'
#
loop_
_entity.id
_entity.type
_entity.pdbx_description
1 polymer ?
#
loop_
_entity_poly.entity_id
_entity_poly.type
_entity_poly.pdbx_seq_one_letter_code
_entity_poly.pdbx_strand_id
1 'polypeptide(L)'
;MSIKKAIAAGHICLDITPAFKSKEEKNIKDLFRPGQLIAMDAAKVSLGGSVSNTGVGMKRLGADVELMGMVGDDAFGQMVLNELEKYGASPESMIVRKGVGTSYSVILAPAGIDRIFLHCSGANDTFTLDDIDLEKVKGANLF
;
A
#
# COMPACT_ATOMS: atom_id res chain seq x y z
N MET A 1 1.47 -28.81 -15.26
CA MET A 1 2.51 -28.17 -14.45
C MET A 1 1.89 -27.83 -13.11
N SER A 2 2.51 -28.23 -11.99
CA SER A 2 2.07 -27.78 -10.65
C SER A 2 2.27 -26.27 -10.57
N ILE A 3 1.21 -25.52 -10.24
CA ILE A 3 1.31 -24.08 -9.97
C ILE A 3 2.19 -23.94 -8.73
N LYS A 4 3.29 -23.21 -8.86
CA LYS A 4 4.20 -22.97 -7.75
C LYS A 4 3.62 -21.87 -6.87
N LYS A 5 3.49 -22.15 -5.56
CA LYS A 5 3.00 -21.20 -4.57
C LYS A 5 4.12 -20.22 -4.18
N ALA A 6 3.82 -18.93 -4.24
CA ALA A 6 4.67 -17.86 -3.74
C ALA A 6 4.04 -17.20 -2.53
N ILE A 7 4.86 -16.61 -1.67
CA ILE A 7 4.44 -15.76 -0.57
C ILE A 7 5.16 -14.41 -0.70
N ALA A 8 4.42 -13.33 -0.60
CA ALA A 8 4.97 -11.98 -0.48
C ALA A 8 4.63 -11.44 0.91
N ALA A 9 5.65 -11.22 1.75
CA ALA A 9 5.48 -10.77 3.12
C ALA A 9 6.19 -9.43 3.36
N GLY A 10 5.62 -8.58 4.24
CA GLY A 10 6.23 -7.33 4.68
C GLY A 10 5.34 -6.11 4.52
N HIS A 11 5.91 -5.01 4.01
CA HIS A 11 5.29 -3.69 3.98
C HIS A 11 4.11 -3.60 2.98
N ILE A 12 2.97 -3.14 3.50
CA ILE A 12 1.77 -2.79 2.72
C ILE A 12 1.21 -1.46 3.22
N CYS A 13 0.75 -0.59 2.33
CA CYS A 13 0.16 0.69 2.70
C CYS A 13 -0.95 1.12 1.74
N LEU A 14 -1.68 2.15 2.15
CA LEU A 14 -2.65 2.84 1.30
C LEU A 14 -1.98 4.07 0.69
N ASP A 15 -1.92 4.17 -0.62
CA ASP A 15 -1.42 5.33 -1.33
C ASP A 15 -2.57 6.25 -1.74
N ILE A 16 -2.53 7.48 -1.27
CA ILE A 16 -3.49 8.55 -1.57
C ILE A 16 -2.79 9.57 -2.45
N THR A 17 -3.21 9.68 -3.71
CA THR A 17 -2.62 10.60 -4.67
C THR A 17 -3.65 11.67 -5.04
N PRO A 18 -3.62 12.84 -4.37
CA PRO A 18 -4.45 13.97 -4.75
C PRO A 18 -4.05 14.49 -6.14
N ALA A 19 -5.01 14.81 -7.00
CA ALA A 19 -4.73 15.32 -8.33
C ALA A 19 -4.72 16.85 -8.34
N PHE A 20 -3.61 17.45 -8.79
CA PHE A 20 -3.51 18.89 -8.94
C PHE A 20 -4.33 19.37 -10.15
N LYS A 21 -5.17 20.39 -9.95
CA LYS A 21 -5.97 21.00 -11.04
C LYS A 21 -5.10 21.72 -12.06
N SER A 22 -4.06 22.43 -11.58
CA SER A 22 -3.14 23.15 -12.45
C SER A 22 -2.12 22.18 -13.06
N LYS A 23 -1.99 22.26 -14.38
CA LYS A 23 -0.93 21.57 -15.14
C LYS A 23 0.28 22.47 -15.39
N GLU A 24 0.25 23.69 -14.88
CA GLU A 24 1.38 24.62 -15.00
C GLU A 24 2.51 24.17 -14.08
N GLU A 25 3.73 24.19 -14.59
CA GLU A 25 4.93 23.97 -13.79
C GLU A 25 5.12 25.15 -12.84
N LYS A 26 5.18 24.86 -11.55
CA LYS A 26 5.39 25.85 -10.49
C LYS A 26 6.56 25.43 -9.63
N ASN A 27 7.24 26.42 -9.04
CA ASN A 27 8.20 26.13 -8.01
C ASN A 27 7.45 25.61 -6.75
N ILE A 28 8.02 24.64 -6.05
CA ILE A 28 7.41 24.04 -4.86
C ILE A 28 7.08 25.10 -3.78
N LYS A 29 7.95 26.11 -3.62
CA LYS A 29 7.76 27.22 -2.68
C LYS A 29 6.56 28.10 -3.01
N ASP A 30 6.20 28.17 -4.30
CA ASP A 30 5.04 28.94 -4.77
C ASP A 30 3.75 28.11 -4.65
N LEU A 31 3.88 26.81 -4.70
CA LEU A 31 2.75 25.88 -4.60
C LEU A 31 2.31 25.69 -3.14
N PHE A 32 3.27 25.58 -2.20
CA PHE A 32 3.00 25.30 -0.79
C PHE A 32 3.34 26.50 0.10
N ARG A 33 2.41 27.45 0.22
CA ARG A 33 2.54 28.62 1.11
C ARG A 33 1.68 28.42 2.36
N PRO A 34 2.18 28.74 3.56
CA PRO A 34 1.38 28.69 4.77
C PRO A 34 0.07 29.47 4.63
N GLY A 35 -1.03 28.89 5.08
CA GLY A 35 -2.37 29.50 5.02
C GLY A 35 -3.04 29.48 3.64
N GLN A 36 -2.40 28.96 2.61
CA GLN A 36 -2.98 28.87 1.27
C GLN A 36 -3.85 27.60 1.15
N LEU A 37 -5.06 27.76 0.59
CA LEU A 37 -5.89 26.65 0.15
C LEU A 37 -5.50 26.27 -1.27
N ILE A 38 -5.11 25.00 -1.47
CA ILE A 38 -4.79 24.45 -2.79
C ILE A 38 -5.99 23.61 -3.23
N ALA A 39 -6.68 24.06 -4.28
CA ALA A 39 -7.81 23.30 -4.82
C ALA A 39 -7.31 22.11 -5.62
N MET A 40 -7.78 20.91 -5.27
CA MET A 40 -7.42 19.65 -5.90
C MET A 40 -8.62 19.06 -6.66
N ASP A 41 -8.34 18.15 -7.58
CA ASP A 41 -9.33 17.24 -8.15
C ASP A 41 -9.45 15.97 -7.29
N ALA A 42 -10.29 15.02 -7.72
CA ALA A 42 -10.51 13.78 -6.99
C ALA A 42 -9.19 13.02 -6.76
N ALA A 43 -8.97 12.59 -5.54
CA ALA A 43 -7.81 11.78 -5.19
C ALA A 43 -7.94 10.37 -5.77
N LYS A 44 -6.84 9.82 -6.26
CA LYS A 44 -6.72 8.40 -6.53
C LYS A 44 -6.26 7.70 -5.25
N VAL A 45 -6.96 6.63 -4.89
CA VAL A 45 -6.56 5.72 -3.80
C VAL A 45 -6.12 4.39 -4.41
N SER A 46 -5.01 3.85 -3.96
CA SER A 46 -4.45 2.58 -4.45
C SER A 46 -3.65 1.89 -3.38
N LEU A 47 -3.38 0.61 -3.58
CA LEU A 47 -2.43 -0.11 -2.74
C LEU A 47 -1.00 0.35 -3.04
N GLY A 48 -0.19 0.45 -1.99
CA GLY A 48 1.24 0.71 -2.02
C GLY A 48 2.01 -0.32 -1.18
N GLY A 49 3.32 -0.18 -1.17
CA GLY A 49 4.23 -1.08 -0.47
C GLY A 49 4.67 -2.29 -1.29
N SER A 50 5.74 -2.93 -0.84
CA SER A 50 6.38 -4.05 -1.56
C SER A 50 5.46 -5.26 -1.69
N VAL A 51 4.69 -5.58 -0.65
CA VAL A 51 3.76 -6.72 -0.65
C VAL A 51 2.71 -6.58 -1.71
N SER A 52 2.04 -5.42 -1.81
CA SER A 52 1.02 -5.22 -2.82
C SER A 52 1.62 -5.08 -4.22
N ASN A 53 2.71 -4.31 -4.39
CA ASN A 53 3.32 -4.09 -5.69
C ASN A 53 3.84 -5.40 -6.29
N THR A 54 4.50 -6.24 -5.50
CA THR A 54 5.00 -7.54 -5.94
C THR A 54 3.87 -8.58 -5.97
N GLY A 55 3.17 -8.77 -4.86
CA GLY A 55 2.20 -9.85 -4.71
C GLY A 55 0.97 -9.68 -5.59
N VAL A 56 0.35 -8.49 -5.64
CA VAL A 56 -0.77 -8.22 -6.56
C VAL A 56 -0.29 -8.26 -8.01
N GLY A 57 0.93 -7.78 -8.28
CA GLY A 57 1.54 -7.90 -9.62
C GLY A 57 1.65 -9.36 -10.06
N MET A 58 2.20 -10.23 -9.21
CA MET A 58 2.30 -11.68 -9.46
C MET A 58 0.92 -12.32 -9.64
N LYS A 59 -0.05 -11.97 -8.79
CA LYS A 59 -1.43 -12.46 -8.90
C LYS A 59 -2.05 -12.13 -10.25
N ARG A 60 -1.89 -10.89 -10.72
CA ARG A 60 -2.38 -10.44 -12.03
C ARG A 60 -1.73 -11.17 -13.21
N LEU A 61 -0.52 -11.67 -13.03
CA LEU A 61 0.19 -12.52 -14.01
C LEU A 61 -0.19 -14.00 -13.89
N GLY A 62 -1.14 -14.36 -13.03
CA GLY A 62 -1.65 -15.73 -12.88
C GLY A 62 -0.85 -16.60 -11.91
N ALA A 63 0.05 -16.01 -11.11
CA ALA A 63 0.76 -16.77 -10.08
C ALA A 63 -0.17 -17.11 -8.91
N ASP A 64 0.05 -18.25 -8.28
CA ASP A 64 -0.52 -18.58 -6.97
C ASP A 64 0.32 -17.90 -5.90
N VAL A 65 -0.18 -16.76 -5.38
CA VAL A 65 0.55 -15.95 -4.40
C VAL A 65 -0.34 -15.64 -3.20
N GLU A 66 0.22 -15.82 -2.02
CA GLU A 66 -0.35 -15.44 -0.74
C GLU A 66 0.35 -14.19 -0.22
N LEU A 67 -0.41 -13.25 0.35
CA LEU A 67 0.11 -11.99 0.87
C LEU A 67 0.08 -12.00 2.38
N MET A 68 1.20 -11.70 3.02
CA MET A 68 1.34 -11.55 4.47
C MET A 68 1.80 -10.13 4.78
N GLY A 69 1.07 -9.44 5.62
CA GLY A 69 1.38 -8.08 6.04
C GLY A 69 0.45 -7.65 7.17
N MET A 70 0.53 -6.39 7.54
CA MET A 70 -0.22 -5.88 8.67
C MET A 70 -0.90 -4.55 8.34
N VAL A 71 -2.15 -4.44 8.79
CA VAL A 71 -2.93 -3.20 8.76
C VAL A 71 -3.45 -2.89 10.17
N GLY A 72 -3.85 -1.66 10.41
CA GLY A 72 -4.55 -1.28 11.63
C GLY A 72 -6.05 -1.61 11.57
N ASP A 73 -6.72 -1.48 12.70
CA ASP A 73 -8.18 -1.65 12.84
C ASP A 73 -8.95 -0.35 12.53
N ASP A 74 -8.48 0.40 11.54
CA ASP A 74 -9.02 1.68 11.11
C ASP A 74 -9.64 1.62 9.71
N ALA A 75 -10.21 2.75 9.27
CA ALA A 75 -10.83 2.86 7.95
C ALA A 75 -9.84 2.59 6.79
N PHE A 76 -8.57 2.98 6.94
CA PHE A 76 -7.53 2.72 5.94
C PHE A 76 -7.21 1.23 5.85
N GLY A 77 -7.16 0.52 6.98
CA GLY A 77 -7.00 -0.93 7.01
C GLY A 77 -8.11 -1.65 6.25
N GLN A 78 -9.35 -1.27 6.50
CA GLN A 78 -10.48 -1.82 5.75
C GLN A 78 -10.40 -1.52 4.25
N MET A 79 -9.95 -0.32 3.87
CA MET A 79 -9.73 0.02 2.45
C MET A 79 -8.64 -0.86 1.82
N VAL A 80 -7.53 -1.11 2.51
CA VAL A 80 -6.46 -2.00 2.02
C VAL A 80 -7.00 -3.40 1.79
N LEU A 81 -7.72 -3.98 2.76
CA LEU A 81 -8.28 -5.33 2.65
C LEU A 81 -9.28 -5.43 1.49
N ASN A 82 -10.16 -4.47 1.35
CA ASN A 82 -11.14 -4.43 0.25
C ASN A 82 -10.45 -4.29 -1.12
N GLU A 83 -9.38 -3.50 -1.21
CA GLU A 83 -8.62 -3.38 -2.46
C GLU A 83 -7.90 -4.68 -2.83
N LEU A 84 -7.34 -5.42 -1.87
CA LEU A 84 -6.75 -6.74 -2.10
C LEU A 84 -7.76 -7.70 -2.72
N GLU A 85 -8.98 -7.75 -2.16
CA GLU A 85 -10.07 -8.60 -2.68
C GLU A 85 -10.44 -8.26 -4.13
N LYS A 86 -10.49 -6.96 -4.50
CA LYS A 86 -10.76 -6.54 -5.87
C LYS A 86 -9.73 -7.07 -6.88
N TYR A 87 -8.50 -7.28 -6.44
CA TYR A 87 -7.44 -7.88 -7.25
C TYR A 87 -7.41 -9.42 -7.17
N GLY A 88 -8.39 -10.03 -6.49
CA GLY A 88 -8.45 -11.48 -6.28
C GLY A 88 -7.35 -12.02 -5.35
N ALA A 89 -6.74 -11.14 -4.56
CA ALA A 89 -5.81 -11.51 -3.51
C ALA A 89 -6.56 -11.73 -2.21
N SER A 90 -6.45 -12.93 -1.60
CA SER A 90 -7.09 -13.21 -0.31
C SER A 90 -6.45 -12.39 0.79
N PRO A 91 -7.24 -11.71 1.66
CA PRO A 91 -6.73 -11.02 2.83
C PRO A 91 -6.53 -11.94 4.04
N GLU A 92 -6.74 -13.26 3.93
CA GLU A 92 -6.75 -14.20 5.06
C GLU A 92 -5.45 -14.25 5.86
N SER A 93 -4.31 -13.96 5.21
CA SER A 93 -3.00 -13.90 5.86
C SER A 93 -2.55 -12.50 6.21
N MET A 94 -3.46 -11.52 6.07
CA MET A 94 -3.25 -10.17 6.57
C MET A 94 -3.63 -10.09 8.05
N ILE A 95 -2.80 -9.42 8.84
CA ILE A 95 -3.03 -9.20 10.26
C ILE A 95 -3.71 -7.84 10.45
N VAL A 96 -4.81 -7.82 11.18
CA VAL A 96 -5.45 -6.57 11.64
C VAL A 96 -5.03 -6.32 13.08
N ARG A 97 -4.14 -5.36 13.31
CA ARG A 97 -3.62 -5.02 14.64
C ARG A 97 -4.45 -3.92 15.27
N LYS A 98 -5.01 -4.22 16.45
CA LYS A 98 -5.83 -3.30 17.22
C LYS A 98 -5.01 -2.16 17.81
N GLY A 99 -5.59 -0.96 17.78
CA GLY A 99 -5.03 0.24 18.40
C GLY A 99 -3.81 0.83 17.68
N VAL A 100 -3.54 0.40 16.46
CA VAL A 100 -2.45 0.90 15.62
C VAL A 100 -3.04 1.42 14.32
N GLY A 101 -2.57 2.58 13.84
CA GLY A 101 -3.00 3.13 12.56
C GLY A 101 -2.42 2.34 11.38
N THR A 102 -3.19 2.23 10.31
CA THR A 102 -2.71 1.63 9.05
C THR A 102 -1.66 2.51 8.38
N SER A 103 -0.66 1.90 7.78
CA SER A 103 0.32 2.60 6.96
C SER A 103 -0.33 3.27 5.76
N TYR A 104 0.07 4.53 5.52
CA TYR A 104 -0.38 5.26 4.33
C TYR A 104 0.69 6.21 3.80
N SER A 105 0.56 6.57 2.53
CA SER A 105 1.33 7.66 1.92
C SER A 105 0.38 8.65 1.25
N VAL A 106 0.61 9.94 1.47
CA VAL A 106 0.06 10.97 0.59
C VAL A 106 1.12 11.31 -0.44
N ILE A 107 0.82 11.08 -1.71
CA ILE A 107 1.76 11.27 -2.81
C ILE A 107 1.41 12.55 -3.56
N LEU A 108 2.23 13.56 -3.40
CA LEU A 108 2.08 14.85 -4.07
C LEU A 108 2.89 14.82 -5.37
N ALA A 109 2.22 14.94 -6.50
CA ALA A 109 2.81 14.89 -7.85
C ALA A 109 2.40 16.10 -8.69
N PRO A 110 2.84 17.32 -8.33
CA PRO A 110 2.55 18.50 -9.14
C PRO A 110 3.34 18.48 -10.46
N ALA A 111 2.84 19.14 -11.48
CA ALA A 111 3.51 19.21 -12.78
C ALA A 111 4.93 19.82 -12.66
N GLY A 112 5.89 19.22 -13.35
CA GLY A 112 7.29 19.68 -13.40
C GLY A 112 8.11 19.42 -12.13
N ILE A 113 7.53 18.76 -11.10
CA ILE A 113 8.21 18.44 -9.85
C ILE A 113 8.12 16.93 -9.61
N ASP A 114 9.23 16.32 -9.20
CA ASP A 114 9.20 14.91 -8.80
C ASP A 114 8.33 14.69 -7.56
N ARG A 115 7.83 13.49 -7.41
CA ARG A 115 6.87 13.12 -6.36
C ARG A 115 7.44 13.36 -4.97
N ILE A 116 6.58 13.88 -4.10
CA ILE A 116 6.86 14.03 -2.68
C ILE A 116 5.95 13.07 -1.92
N PHE A 117 6.54 12.31 -1.00
CA PHE A 117 5.82 11.33 -0.21
C PHE A 117 5.71 11.82 1.24
N LEU A 118 4.50 11.94 1.73
CA LEU A 118 4.21 12.12 3.15
C LEU A 118 3.77 10.76 3.67
N HIS A 119 4.67 10.06 4.38
CA HIS A 119 4.50 8.65 4.73
C HIS A 119 4.34 8.46 6.23
N CYS A 120 3.38 7.58 6.59
CA CYS A 120 3.22 7.03 7.93
C CYS A 120 3.39 5.51 7.85
N SER A 121 4.38 4.96 8.54
CA SER A 121 4.65 3.53 8.55
C SER A 121 3.58 2.71 9.31
N GLY A 122 2.99 3.31 10.36
CA GLY A 122 1.86 2.74 11.08
C GLY A 122 2.08 1.28 11.51
N ALA A 123 1.12 0.42 11.22
CA ALA A 123 1.15 -0.99 11.61
C ALA A 123 2.40 -1.74 11.11
N ASN A 124 3.02 -1.31 10.00
CA ASN A 124 4.23 -1.96 9.50
C ASN A 124 5.41 -1.89 10.47
N ASP A 125 5.50 -0.85 11.32
CA ASP A 125 6.56 -0.75 12.33
C ASP A 125 6.47 -1.84 13.40
N THR A 126 5.34 -2.49 13.50
CA THR A 126 5.07 -3.57 14.47
C THR A 126 5.08 -4.96 13.85
N PHE A 127 5.28 -5.07 12.53
CA PHE A 127 5.34 -6.34 11.84
C PHE A 127 6.72 -6.98 12.03
N THR A 128 6.74 -8.20 12.57
CA THR A 128 7.95 -8.91 12.93
C THR A 128 7.96 -10.34 12.37
N LEU A 129 9.04 -11.07 12.60
CA LEU A 129 9.13 -12.48 12.23
C LEU A 129 8.05 -13.35 12.89
N ASP A 130 7.62 -12.99 14.10
CA ASP A 130 6.58 -13.72 14.85
C ASP A 130 5.20 -13.60 14.19
N ASP A 131 5.02 -12.61 13.35
CA ASP A 131 3.79 -12.37 12.59
C ASP A 131 3.75 -13.17 11.25
N ILE A 132 4.84 -13.84 10.90
CA ILE A 132 4.95 -14.64 9.68
C ILE A 132 4.56 -16.08 9.96
N ASP A 133 3.58 -16.61 9.23
CA ASP A 133 3.22 -18.03 9.29
C ASP A 133 4.30 -18.91 8.63
N LEU A 134 5.25 -19.37 9.42
CA LEU A 134 6.37 -20.16 8.95
C LEU A 134 5.95 -21.53 8.38
N GLU A 135 4.82 -22.09 8.77
CA GLU A 135 4.32 -23.34 8.18
C GLU A 135 3.85 -23.13 6.75
N LYS A 136 3.20 -21.99 6.48
CA LYS A 136 2.88 -21.59 5.10
C LYS A 136 4.13 -21.32 4.27
N VAL A 137 5.15 -20.68 4.85
CA VAL A 137 6.43 -20.41 4.17
C VAL A 137 7.13 -21.71 3.79
N LYS A 138 7.18 -22.71 4.68
CA LYS A 138 7.76 -24.05 4.38
C LYS A 138 7.06 -24.74 3.22
N GLY A 139 5.76 -24.51 3.05
CA GLY A 139 4.96 -25.06 1.95
C GLY A 139 5.07 -24.28 0.63
N ALA A 140 5.75 -23.13 0.62
CA ALA A 140 5.89 -22.30 -0.56
C ALA A 140 7.14 -22.66 -1.39
N ASN A 141 7.12 -22.28 -2.66
CA ASN A 141 8.26 -22.45 -3.56
C ASN A 141 9.11 -21.18 -3.65
N LEU A 142 8.54 -20.03 -3.26
CA LEU A 142 9.18 -18.72 -3.24
C LEU A 142 8.66 -17.90 -2.03
N PHE A 143 9.59 -17.27 -1.33
CA PHE A 143 9.31 -16.34 -0.23
C PHE A 143 10.19 -15.10 -0.35
#